data_ed4cf72170482d65dec134c67eed847e
#
_entry.id   ed4cf72170482d65dec134c67eed847e
#
_cell.length_a   1.000
_cell.length_b   1.000
_cell.length_c   1.000
_cell.angle_alpha   90.00
_cell.angle_beta   90.00
_cell.angle_gamma   90.00
#
_symmetry.space_group_name_H-M   'P 1'
#
loop_
_entity.id
_entity.type
_entity.pdbx_description
1 polymer ?
#
loop_
_entity_poly.entity_id
_entity_poly.type
_entity_poly.pdbx_seq_one_letter_code
_entity_poly.pdbx_strand_id
1 'polypeptide(L)'
;MLEIASKLCEDEKYTQALKYYENILRIESDNVTAIIDYGVTLQNLGRYRQALEMYDRALTIKSKNLGALINKGSVLHTLQKYSEAISCYNIVLSLDKQNTMAIAYKGLSVGEMGNIPSAIKYFKKALSIDNEYELAQISLDTAKRIMKSH
;
A
#
# COMPACT_ATOMS: atom_id res chain seq x y z
N MET A 1 23.09 -6.21 6.01
CA MET A 1 22.17 -7.16 5.34
C MET A 1 20.93 -6.50 4.74
N LEU A 2 20.35 -5.49 5.38
CA LEU A 2 19.21 -4.75 4.80
C LEU A 2 19.56 -4.12 3.45
N GLU A 3 20.73 -3.54 3.31
CA GLU A 3 21.19 -2.92 2.07
C GLU A 3 21.29 -3.94 0.92
N ILE A 4 21.79 -5.14 1.22
CA ILE A 4 21.89 -6.23 0.24
C ILE A 4 20.49 -6.67 -0.18
N ALA A 5 19.60 -6.88 0.79
CA ALA A 5 18.22 -7.28 0.52
C ALA A 5 17.48 -6.23 -0.33
N SER A 6 17.66 -4.94 0.01
CA SER A 6 17.07 -3.83 -0.74
C SER A 6 17.57 -3.82 -2.19
N LYS A 7 18.87 -4.00 -2.39
CA LYS A 7 19.45 -4.05 -3.74
C LYS A 7 18.91 -5.22 -4.55
N LEU A 8 18.74 -6.38 -3.92
CA LEU A 8 18.13 -7.54 -4.59
C LEU A 8 16.70 -7.25 -5.02
N CYS A 9 15.95 -6.49 -4.23
CA CYS A 9 14.59 -6.07 -4.60
C CYS A 9 14.62 -5.11 -5.79
N GLU A 10 15.55 -4.15 -5.81
CA GLU A 10 15.72 -3.23 -6.93
C GLU A 10 16.04 -4.00 -8.22
N ASP A 11 16.81 -5.08 -8.13
CA ASP A 11 17.16 -5.95 -9.24
C ASP A 11 16.08 -7.02 -9.53
N GLU A 12 14.91 -6.91 -8.88
CA GLU A 12 13.79 -7.85 -9.00
C GLU A 12 14.14 -9.29 -8.60
N LYS A 13 15.17 -9.47 -7.77
CA LYS A 13 15.59 -10.78 -7.26
C LYS A 13 14.93 -11.07 -5.91
N TYR A 14 13.60 -11.07 -5.92
CA TYR A 14 12.78 -11.14 -4.69
C TYR A 14 13.01 -12.42 -3.89
N THR A 15 13.12 -13.58 -4.55
CA THR A 15 13.34 -14.85 -3.86
C THR A 15 14.65 -14.86 -3.08
N GLN A 16 15.70 -14.26 -3.66
CA GLN A 16 16.99 -14.13 -2.97
C GLN A 16 16.89 -13.14 -1.81
N ALA A 17 16.18 -12.02 -2.02
CA ALA A 17 15.97 -11.02 -0.96
C ALA A 17 15.28 -11.62 0.26
N LEU A 18 14.31 -12.52 0.07
CA LEU A 18 13.61 -13.18 1.18
C LEU A 18 14.56 -13.85 2.16
N LYS A 19 15.60 -14.51 1.65
CA LYS A 19 16.58 -15.20 2.50
C LYS A 19 17.34 -14.23 3.40
N TYR A 20 17.68 -13.05 2.88
CA TYR A 20 18.35 -12.02 3.67
C TYR A 20 17.43 -11.47 4.74
N TYR A 21 16.17 -11.20 4.42
CA TYR A 21 15.20 -10.74 5.42
C TYR A 21 14.94 -11.81 6.48
N GLU A 22 14.83 -13.07 6.10
CA GLU A 22 14.68 -14.18 7.05
C GLU A 22 15.85 -14.23 8.03
N ASN A 23 17.08 -14.05 7.54
CA ASN A 23 18.27 -14.03 8.38
C ASN A 23 18.27 -12.84 9.33
N ILE A 24 17.89 -11.65 8.84
CA ILE A 24 17.79 -10.45 9.66
C ILE A 24 16.77 -10.67 10.79
N LEU A 25 15.60 -11.21 10.45
CA LEU A 25 14.53 -11.42 11.42
C LEU A 25 14.79 -12.56 12.39
N ARG A 26 15.71 -13.46 12.07
CA ARG A 26 16.16 -14.49 12.99
C ARG A 26 16.98 -13.87 14.13
N ILE A 27 17.74 -12.82 13.82
CA ILE A 27 18.61 -12.13 14.80
C ILE A 27 17.84 -10.99 15.47
N GLU A 28 17.10 -10.20 14.69
CA GLU A 28 16.36 -9.03 15.12
C GLU A 28 14.87 -9.21 14.80
N SER A 29 14.18 -10.03 15.60
CA SER A 29 12.81 -10.46 15.34
C SER A 29 11.78 -9.32 15.34
N ASP A 30 12.08 -8.19 15.96
CA ASP A 30 11.23 -7.01 16.07
C ASP A 30 11.75 -5.81 15.26
N ASN A 31 12.63 -6.05 14.29
CA ASN A 31 13.07 -5.02 13.36
C ASN A 31 11.92 -4.68 12.40
N VAL A 32 11.18 -3.61 12.69
CA VAL A 32 9.97 -3.23 11.94
C VAL A 32 10.28 -2.96 10.47
N THR A 33 11.39 -2.29 10.17
CA THR A 33 11.81 -2.03 8.79
C THR A 33 11.98 -3.34 8.02
N ALA A 34 12.68 -4.31 8.60
CA ALA A 34 12.88 -5.62 7.97
C ALA A 34 11.57 -6.38 7.79
N ILE A 35 10.66 -6.31 8.78
CA ILE A 35 9.35 -6.95 8.69
C ILE A 35 8.54 -6.37 7.53
N ILE A 36 8.49 -5.05 7.40
CA ILE A 36 7.75 -4.38 6.34
C ILE A 36 8.36 -4.70 4.97
N ASP A 37 9.68 -4.61 4.86
CA ASP A 37 10.38 -4.89 3.59
C ASP A 37 10.20 -6.35 3.16
N TYR A 38 10.19 -7.26 4.13
CA TYR A 38 9.87 -8.67 3.88
C TYR A 38 8.44 -8.80 3.33
N GLY A 39 7.49 -8.09 3.95
CA GLY A 39 6.10 -8.05 3.47
C GLY A 39 5.98 -7.52 2.04
N VAL A 40 6.67 -6.44 1.72
CA VAL A 40 6.67 -5.86 0.36
C VAL A 40 7.26 -6.85 -0.65
N THR A 41 8.32 -7.54 -0.27
CA THR A 41 8.93 -8.57 -1.12
C THR A 41 7.96 -9.73 -1.39
N LEU A 42 7.25 -10.18 -0.35
CA LEU A 42 6.22 -11.20 -0.49
C LEU A 42 5.08 -10.73 -1.40
N GLN A 43 4.67 -9.47 -1.27
CA GLN A 43 3.65 -8.86 -2.11
C GLN A 43 4.08 -8.84 -3.58
N ASN A 44 5.32 -8.49 -3.86
CA ASN A 44 5.88 -8.49 -5.22
C ASN A 44 5.92 -9.91 -5.81
N LEU A 45 6.04 -10.93 -4.97
CA LEU A 45 5.99 -12.34 -5.39
C LEU A 45 4.55 -12.86 -5.50
N GLY A 46 3.53 -12.05 -5.24
CA GLY A 46 2.14 -12.47 -5.26
C GLY A 46 1.72 -13.29 -4.04
N ARG A 47 2.53 -13.34 -3.01
CA ARG A 47 2.23 -14.07 -1.77
C ARG A 47 1.50 -13.16 -0.79
N TYR A 48 0.28 -12.77 -1.17
CA TYR A 48 -0.46 -11.70 -0.51
C TYR A 48 -0.85 -12.02 0.94
N ARG A 49 -1.25 -13.24 1.24
CA ARG A 49 -1.64 -13.63 2.61
C ARG A 49 -0.44 -13.57 3.57
N GLN A 50 0.71 -14.03 3.10
CA GLN A 50 1.95 -13.95 3.88
C GLN A 50 2.38 -12.49 4.08
N ALA A 51 2.22 -11.64 3.05
CA ALA A 51 2.49 -10.21 3.17
C ALA A 51 1.61 -9.57 4.24
N LEU A 52 0.31 -9.90 4.28
CA LEU A 52 -0.60 -9.39 5.32
C LEU A 52 -0.13 -9.78 6.72
N GLU A 53 0.33 -11.02 6.91
CA GLU A 53 0.85 -11.47 8.20
C GLU A 53 2.05 -10.61 8.65
N MET A 54 2.93 -10.26 7.71
CA MET A 54 4.07 -9.40 7.99
C MET A 54 3.64 -7.98 8.37
N TYR A 55 2.71 -7.39 7.63
CA TYR A 55 2.21 -6.05 7.95
C TYR A 55 1.49 -6.04 9.30
N ASP A 56 0.70 -7.05 9.61
CA ASP A 56 0.03 -7.17 10.90
C ASP A 56 1.04 -7.32 12.04
N ARG A 57 2.10 -8.08 11.83
CA ARG A 57 3.20 -8.20 12.80
C ARG A 57 3.87 -6.85 13.03
N ALA A 58 4.17 -6.11 11.96
CA ALA A 58 4.75 -4.76 12.06
C ALA A 58 3.83 -3.82 12.86
N LEU A 59 2.52 -3.89 12.60
CA LEU A 59 1.52 -3.05 13.27
C LEU A 59 1.30 -3.44 14.74
N THR A 60 1.56 -4.70 15.10
CA THR A 60 1.56 -5.12 16.52
C THR A 60 2.69 -4.43 17.27
N ILE A 61 3.83 -4.21 16.63
CA ILE A 61 4.99 -3.56 17.24
C ILE A 61 4.84 -2.03 17.20
N LYS A 62 4.45 -1.48 16.03
CA LYS A 62 4.24 -0.04 15.82
C LYS A 62 2.89 0.19 15.13
N SER A 63 1.85 0.36 15.93
CA SER A 63 0.46 0.45 15.47
C SER A 63 0.15 1.63 14.55
N LYS A 64 0.99 2.69 14.59
CA LYS A 64 0.81 3.91 13.79
C LYS A 64 1.81 4.02 12.64
N ASN A 65 2.42 2.92 12.23
CA ASN A 65 3.33 2.93 11.09
C ASN A 65 2.53 3.11 9.80
N LEU A 66 2.67 4.29 9.18
CA LEU A 66 1.91 4.64 7.98
C LEU A 66 2.24 3.72 6.80
N GLY A 67 3.51 3.38 6.63
CA GLY A 67 3.94 2.50 5.55
C GLY A 67 3.29 1.12 5.64
N ALA A 68 3.27 0.52 6.83
CA ALA A 68 2.63 -0.78 7.06
C ALA A 68 1.13 -0.71 6.79
N LEU A 69 0.46 0.36 7.24
CA LEU A 69 -0.97 0.55 7.02
C LEU A 69 -1.31 0.71 5.53
N ILE A 70 -0.55 1.52 4.81
CA ILE A 70 -0.76 1.73 3.37
C ILE A 70 -0.52 0.43 2.60
N ASN A 71 0.56 -0.27 2.90
CA ASN A 71 0.88 -1.53 2.24
C ASN A 71 -0.15 -2.62 2.53
N LYS A 72 -0.62 -2.69 3.78
CA LYS A 72 -1.72 -3.60 4.14
C LYS A 72 -2.97 -3.28 3.34
N GLY A 73 -3.34 -2.01 3.25
CA GLY A 73 -4.48 -1.56 2.45
C GLY A 73 -4.33 -1.94 0.98
N SER A 74 -3.13 -1.76 0.42
CA SER A 74 -2.84 -2.13 -0.98
C SER A 74 -3.04 -3.62 -1.23
N VAL A 75 -2.58 -4.49 -0.34
CA VAL A 75 -2.78 -5.93 -0.48
C VAL A 75 -4.26 -6.29 -0.34
N LEU A 76 -4.96 -5.68 0.61
CA LEU A 76 -6.39 -5.90 0.80
C LEU A 76 -7.18 -5.49 -0.45
N HIS A 77 -6.81 -4.37 -1.08
CA HIS A 77 -7.39 -3.94 -2.36
C HIS A 77 -7.16 -5.00 -3.44
N THR A 78 -5.93 -5.51 -3.58
CA THR A 78 -5.61 -6.57 -4.55
C THR A 78 -6.44 -7.83 -4.30
N LEU A 79 -6.71 -8.16 -3.06
CA LEU A 79 -7.56 -9.29 -2.67
C LEU A 79 -9.06 -8.96 -2.76
N GLN A 80 -9.43 -7.80 -3.30
CA GLN A 80 -10.79 -7.32 -3.45
C GLN A 80 -11.53 -7.10 -2.13
N LYS A 81 -10.77 -6.92 -1.05
CA LYS A 81 -11.31 -6.57 0.28
C LYS A 81 -11.30 -5.06 0.46
N TYR A 82 -12.11 -4.39 -0.36
CA TYR A 82 -12.08 -2.93 -0.50
C TYR A 82 -12.46 -2.19 0.79
N SER A 83 -13.47 -2.65 1.51
CA SER A 83 -13.89 -2.00 2.77
C SER A 83 -12.79 -2.06 3.82
N GLU A 84 -12.09 -3.20 3.92
CA GLU A 84 -10.96 -3.35 4.85
C GLU A 84 -9.78 -2.48 4.42
N ALA A 85 -9.52 -2.38 3.10
CA ALA A 85 -8.49 -1.50 2.55
C ALA A 85 -8.79 -0.04 2.92
N ILE A 86 -10.02 0.40 2.72
CA ILE A 86 -10.47 1.76 3.05
C ILE A 86 -10.27 2.05 4.54
N SER A 87 -10.55 1.07 5.41
CA SER A 87 -10.31 1.22 6.86
C SER A 87 -8.85 1.50 7.16
N CYS A 88 -7.92 0.80 6.49
CA CYS A 88 -6.48 1.06 6.64
C CYS A 88 -6.12 2.49 6.20
N TYR A 89 -6.64 2.93 5.06
CA TYR A 89 -6.36 4.28 4.55
C TYR A 89 -6.97 5.35 5.45
N ASN A 90 -8.14 5.10 6.02
CA ASN A 90 -8.78 6.03 6.96
C ASN A 90 -7.93 6.21 8.23
N ILE A 91 -7.29 5.15 8.72
CA ILE A 91 -6.36 5.27 9.85
C ILE A 91 -5.17 6.16 9.47
N VAL A 92 -4.58 5.93 8.29
CA VAL A 92 -3.49 6.77 7.78
C VAL A 92 -3.93 8.23 7.73
N LEU A 93 -5.11 8.51 7.19
CA LEU A 93 -5.62 9.86 7.03
C LEU A 93 -6.01 10.53 8.36
N SER A 94 -6.30 9.75 9.40
CA SER A 94 -6.49 10.28 10.75
C SER A 94 -5.17 10.76 11.37
N LEU A 95 -4.06 10.19 10.94
CA LEU A 95 -2.71 10.50 11.43
C LEU A 95 -2.00 11.53 10.54
N ASP A 96 -2.26 11.50 9.24
CA ASP A 96 -1.66 12.37 8.23
C ASP A 96 -2.72 12.72 7.17
N LYS A 97 -3.42 13.81 7.38
CA LYS A 97 -4.54 14.25 6.53
C LYS A 97 -4.15 14.57 5.10
N GLN A 98 -2.87 14.89 4.86
CA GLN A 98 -2.33 15.28 3.56
C GLN A 98 -1.59 14.14 2.87
N ASN A 99 -1.75 12.91 3.35
CA ASN A 99 -1.10 11.76 2.74
C ASN A 99 -1.71 11.47 1.36
N THR A 100 -1.02 11.93 0.32
CA THR A 100 -1.49 11.85 -1.07
C THR A 100 -1.74 10.42 -1.52
N MET A 101 -0.83 9.50 -1.17
CA MET A 101 -0.94 8.10 -1.54
C MET A 101 -2.19 7.46 -0.92
N ALA A 102 -2.44 7.70 0.37
CA ALA A 102 -3.61 7.14 1.05
C ALA A 102 -4.92 7.70 0.47
N ILE A 103 -4.95 8.98 0.12
CA ILE A 103 -6.12 9.60 -0.51
C ILE A 103 -6.39 8.95 -1.86
N ALA A 104 -5.38 8.82 -2.71
CA ALA A 104 -5.54 8.22 -4.04
C ALA A 104 -5.92 6.75 -3.97
N TYR A 105 -5.29 5.98 -3.08
CA TYR A 105 -5.59 4.56 -2.91
C TYR A 105 -7.01 4.36 -2.37
N LYS A 106 -7.45 5.21 -1.45
CA LYS A 106 -8.84 5.20 -0.99
C LYS A 106 -9.79 5.44 -2.16
N GLY A 107 -9.46 6.40 -3.03
CA GLY A 107 -10.23 6.65 -4.25
C GLY A 107 -10.33 5.42 -5.14
N LEU A 108 -9.24 4.68 -5.32
CA LEU A 108 -9.24 3.44 -6.10
C LEU A 108 -10.19 2.39 -5.51
N SER A 109 -10.12 2.17 -4.20
CA SER A 109 -10.99 1.19 -3.53
C SER A 109 -12.46 1.60 -3.56
N VAL A 110 -12.76 2.88 -3.35
CA VAL A 110 -14.11 3.43 -3.44
C VAL A 110 -14.65 3.26 -4.87
N GLY A 111 -13.83 3.51 -5.88
CA GLY A 111 -14.21 3.33 -7.28
C GLY A 111 -14.52 1.87 -7.63
N GLU A 112 -13.72 0.93 -7.13
CA GLU A 112 -13.95 -0.50 -7.33
C GLU A 112 -15.24 -0.98 -6.66
N MET A 113 -15.69 -0.29 -5.61
CA MET A 113 -16.99 -0.55 -4.98
C MET A 113 -18.16 0.06 -5.76
N GLY A 114 -17.90 0.72 -6.87
CA GLY A 114 -18.91 1.30 -7.75
C GLY A 114 -19.23 2.76 -7.49
N ASN A 115 -18.63 3.40 -6.51
CA ASN A 115 -18.88 4.81 -6.21
C ASN A 115 -17.91 5.71 -6.97
N ILE A 116 -18.13 5.82 -8.28
CA ILE A 116 -17.26 6.61 -9.17
C ILE A 116 -17.23 8.09 -8.82
N PRO A 117 -18.38 8.76 -8.51
CA PRO A 117 -18.36 10.17 -8.12
C PRO A 117 -17.47 10.45 -6.90
N SER A 118 -17.52 9.61 -5.88
CA SER A 118 -16.65 9.74 -4.71
C SER A 118 -15.18 9.49 -5.06
N ALA A 119 -14.90 8.51 -5.90
CA ALA A 119 -13.54 8.23 -6.37
C ALA A 119 -12.94 9.47 -7.03
N ILE A 120 -13.70 10.13 -7.91
CA ILE A 120 -13.27 11.36 -8.58
C ILE A 120 -12.88 12.43 -7.57
N LYS A 121 -13.69 12.61 -6.50
CA LYS A 121 -13.39 13.59 -5.44
C LYS A 121 -12.04 13.29 -4.77
N TYR A 122 -11.74 12.03 -4.48
CA TYR A 122 -10.47 11.63 -3.85
C TYR A 122 -9.30 11.88 -4.79
N PHE A 123 -9.43 11.56 -6.08
CA PHE A 123 -8.35 11.81 -7.04
C PHE A 123 -8.08 13.30 -7.22
N LYS A 124 -9.13 14.12 -7.29
CA LYS A 124 -8.99 15.58 -7.35
C LYS A 124 -8.33 16.13 -6.10
N LYS A 125 -8.67 15.60 -4.93
CA LYS A 125 -8.05 16.01 -3.66
C LYS A 125 -6.57 15.66 -3.65
N ALA A 126 -6.20 14.45 -4.07
CA ALA A 126 -4.80 14.04 -4.17
C ALA A 126 -4.02 14.99 -5.09
N LEU A 127 -4.58 15.34 -6.24
CA LEU A 127 -3.96 16.26 -7.20
C LEU A 127 -3.88 17.70 -6.68
N SER A 128 -4.78 18.10 -5.79
CA SER A 128 -4.71 19.43 -5.16
C SER A 128 -3.53 19.54 -4.20
N ILE A 129 -3.07 18.41 -3.65
CA ILE A 129 -1.93 18.34 -2.74
C ILE A 129 -0.63 18.15 -3.53
N ASP A 130 -0.63 17.25 -4.50
CA ASP A 130 0.49 16.94 -5.38
C ASP A 130 -0.02 16.88 -6.83
N ASN A 131 0.12 17.97 -7.57
CA ASN A 131 -0.39 18.08 -8.93
C ASN A 131 0.37 17.24 -9.96
N GLU A 132 1.51 16.68 -9.58
CA GLU A 132 2.32 15.81 -10.42
C GLU A 132 2.13 14.33 -10.08
N TYR A 133 1.20 14.00 -9.18
CA TYR A 133 0.95 12.61 -8.77
C TYR A 133 0.26 11.86 -9.90
N GLU A 134 1.07 11.15 -10.67
CA GLU A 134 0.65 10.49 -11.91
C GLU A 134 -0.49 9.49 -11.71
N LEU A 135 -0.42 8.66 -10.66
CA LEU A 135 -1.46 7.68 -10.36
C LEU A 135 -2.84 8.35 -10.24
N ALA A 136 -2.92 9.47 -9.51
CA ALA A 136 -4.17 10.19 -9.32
C ALA A 136 -4.68 10.79 -10.65
N GLN A 137 -3.79 11.30 -11.50
CA GLN A 137 -4.18 11.85 -12.80
C GLN A 137 -4.74 10.77 -13.72
N ILE A 138 -4.04 9.65 -13.84
CA ILE A 138 -4.48 8.51 -14.67
C ILE A 138 -5.83 7.97 -14.15
N SER A 139 -5.94 7.82 -12.84
CA SER A 139 -7.16 7.30 -12.22
C SER A 139 -8.35 8.26 -12.41
N LEU A 140 -8.10 9.57 -12.29
CA LEU A 140 -9.12 10.59 -12.52
C LEU A 140 -9.63 10.53 -13.97
N ASP A 141 -8.71 10.47 -14.93
CA ASP A 141 -9.08 10.42 -16.35
C ASP A 141 -9.88 9.15 -16.65
N THR A 142 -9.49 8.02 -16.09
CA THR A 142 -10.20 6.77 -16.23
C THR A 142 -11.62 6.86 -15.63
N ALA A 143 -11.74 7.40 -14.42
CA ALA A 143 -13.02 7.56 -13.74
C ALA A 143 -13.97 8.47 -14.52
N LYS A 144 -13.45 9.57 -15.07
CA LYS A 144 -14.26 10.47 -15.91
C LYS A 144 -14.78 9.79 -17.18
N ARG A 145 -13.95 8.95 -17.80
CA ARG A 145 -14.37 8.17 -18.98
C ARG A 145 -15.49 7.19 -18.64
N ILE A 146 -15.39 6.52 -17.49
CA ILE A 146 -16.43 5.60 -17.02
C ILE A 146 -17.75 6.35 -16.81
N MET A 147 -17.69 7.54 -16.18
CA MET A 147 -18.88 8.37 -15.95
C MET A 147 -19.57 8.78 -17.24
N LYS A 148 -18.80 9.09 -18.30
CA LYS A 148 -19.36 9.48 -19.61
C LYS A 148 -20.00 8.33 -20.34
N SER A 149 -19.60 7.08 -20.07
CA SER A 149 -20.10 5.88 -20.73
C SER A 149 -21.44 5.41 -20.15
N HIS A 150 -21.87 6.01 -19.06
CA HIS A 150 -23.12 5.67 -18.37
C HIS A 150 -24.07 6.89 -18.29
#